data_8271b68b23ec1b064e365080865f8352
#
_entry.id   8271b68b23ec1b064e365080865f8352
#
_cell.length_a   1.000
_cell.length_b   1.000
_cell.length_c   1.000
_cell.angle_alpha   90.00
_cell.angle_beta   90.00
_cell.angle_gamma   90.00
#
_symmetry.space_group_name_H-M   'P 1'
#
loop_
_entity.id
_entity.type
_entity.pdbx_description
1 polymer ?
#
loop_
_entity_poly.entity_id
_entity_poly.type
_entity_poly.pdbx_seq_one_letter_code
_entity_poly.pdbx_strand_id
1 'polypeptide(L)'
;MKKNAVILAAGKSSNFAPFTYEKPKGIFCVKGEILIERQIKQLLEAGVEEIHVVVGYMKEKFFYLEEKYGVHLIVNNTFAEKGNLYSLYVAREYLANTYICCADHYFVDNPFIEENPLNYSYRACTFYQGKFREFGVAYSDAMVITDVSVGGMDQMAMVGHAYFNESFSAKFRNYMEQEIDRFRVADMFWEEFYAKHLKELSLYVKEFDNRSILEFEGIEDLRQFDSEFLLNVDSDIISNICSVLKCNPNEINE
;
A
#
# COMPACT_ATOMS: atom_id res chain seq x y z
N MET A 1 -21.56 -3.77 -11.62
CA MET A 1 -20.39 -4.69 -11.70
C MET A 1 -19.81 -4.80 -10.30
N LYS A 2 -19.40 -6.00 -9.89
CA LYS A 2 -18.82 -6.23 -8.57
C LYS A 2 -17.41 -5.63 -8.51
N LYS A 3 -17.09 -4.90 -7.46
CA LYS A 3 -15.74 -4.39 -7.17
C LYS A 3 -15.06 -5.33 -6.19
N ASN A 4 -13.74 -5.47 -6.31
CA ASN A 4 -12.90 -6.18 -5.35
C ASN A 4 -11.68 -5.34 -4.97
N ALA A 5 -10.85 -5.86 -4.07
CA ALA A 5 -9.60 -5.23 -3.68
C ALA A 5 -8.45 -6.23 -3.60
N VAL A 6 -7.24 -5.77 -3.92
CA VAL A 6 -5.98 -6.46 -3.66
C VAL A 6 -5.15 -5.57 -2.73
N ILE A 7 -4.84 -6.06 -1.54
CA ILE A 7 -4.00 -5.37 -0.55
C ILE A 7 -2.61 -6.04 -0.55
N LEU A 8 -1.59 -5.26 -0.88
CA LEU A 8 -0.20 -5.71 -0.88
C LEU A 8 0.37 -5.62 0.53
N ALA A 9 0.70 -6.76 1.13
CA ALA A 9 1.18 -6.91 2.51
C ALA A 9 2.41 -7.83 2.63
N ALA A 10 3.14 -8.05 1.52
CA ALA A 10 4.22 -9.04 1.50
C ALA A 10 5.59 -8.50 1.93
N GLY A 11 5.76 -7.17 2.01
CA GLY A 11 7.04 -6.50 2.24
C GLY A 11 7.58 -6.62 3.67
N LYS A 12 8.90 -6.48 3.82
CA LYS A 12 9.61 -6.52 5.13
C LYS A 12 9.54 -5.22 5.91
N SER A 13 9.39 -4.07 5.25
CA SER A 13 9.42 -2.73 5.84
C SER A 13 10.61 -2.53 6.81
N SER A 14 11.84 -2.83 6.35
CA SER A 14 13.05 -2.91 7.20
C SER A 14 13.44 -1.58 7.86
N ASN A 15 12.96 -0.46 7.33
CA ASN A 15 13.09 0.88 7.91
C ASN A 15 12.32 1.07 9.23
N PHE A 16 11.48 0.09 9.61
CA PHE A 16 10.77 0.06 10.89
C PHE A 16 11.38 -0.93 11.90
N ALA A 17 12.63 -1.39 11.67
CA ALA A 17 13.33 -2.14 12.71
C ALA A 17 13.49 -1.28 13.98
N PRO A 18 13.40 -1.85 15.19
CA PRO A 18 13.30 -3.29 15.46
C PRO A 18 11.89 -3.90 15.41
N PHE A 19 10.82 -3.09 15.30
CA PHE A 19 9.43 -3.56 15.38
C PHE A 19 9.09 -4.59 14.29
N THR A 20 9.64 -4.41 13.09
CA THR A 20 9.43 -5.35 11.97
C THR A 20 10.17 -6.68 12.13
N TYR A 21 10.99 -6.86 13.18
CA TYR A 21 11.49 -8.18 13.57
C TYR A 21 10.45 -9.02 14.33
N GLU A 22 9.39 -8.40 14.83
CA GLU A 22 8.35 -9.06 15.62
C GLU A 22 7.03 -9.18 14.84
N LYS A 23 6.70 -8.19 14.02
CA LYS A 23 5.46 -8.17 13.23
C LYS A 23 5.58 -7.31 11.97
N PRO A 24 4.86 -7.63 10.87
CA PRO A 24 4.82 -6.81 9.67
C PRO A 24 4.23 -5.42 9.94
N LYS A 25 4.65 -4.38 9.21
CA LYS A 25 4.15 -3.01 9.34
C LYS A 25 2.62 -2.93 9.24
N GLY A 26 2.00 -3.69 8.32
CA GLY A 26 0.53 -3.71 8.17
C GLY A 26 -0.24 -4.17 9.43
N ILE A 27 0.44 -4.83 10.39
CA ILE A 27 -0.13 -5.25 11.69
C ILE A 27 0.18 -4.24 12.81
N PHE A 28 0.82 -3.13 12.53
CA PHE A 28 1.04 -2.11 13.57
C PHE A 28 -0.29 -1.50 14.01
N CYS A 29 -0.40 -1.28 15.33
CA CYS A 29 -1.51 -0.54 15.91
C CYS A 29 -1.17 0.95 15.86
N VAL A 30 -1.96 1.72 15.13
CA VAL A 30 -1.81 3.18 14.98
C VAL A 30 -3.13 3.82 15.33
N LYS A 31 -3.12 4.77 16.26
CA LYS A 31 -4.36 5.39 16.78
C LYS A 31 -5.39 4.38 17.31
N GLY A 32 -4.91 3.27 17.89
CA GLY A 32 -5.77 2.22 18.44
C GLY A 32 -6.36 1.26 17.42
N GLU A 33 -5.97 1.34 16.15
CA GLU A 33 -6.43 0.42 15.10
C GLU A 33 -5.25 -0.23 14.36
N ILE A 34 -5.38 -1.50 14.00
CA ILE A 34 -4.41 -2.19 13.16
C ILE A 34 -4.55 -1.69 11.71
N LEU A 35 -3.44 -1.25 11.09
CA LEU A 35 -3.43 -0.59 9.77
C LEU A 35 -4.22 -1.37 8.72
N ILE A 36 -3.90 -2.65 8.52
CA ILE A 36 -4.59 -3.47 7.51
C ILE A 36 -6.06 -3.71 7.86
N GLU A 37 -6.39 -3.85 9.15
CA GLU A 37 -7.79 -4.04 9.58
C GLU A 37 -8.64 -2.80 9.32
N ARG A 38 -8.06 -1.61 9.55
CA ARG A 38 -8.70 -0.34 9.22
C ARG A 38 -9.05 -0.26 7.73
N GLN A 39 -8.09 -0.59 6.86
CA GLN A 39 -8.33 -0.61 5.41
C GLN A 39 -9.41 -1.62 5.01
N ILE A 40 -9.36 -2.83 5.56
CA ILE A 40 -10.38 -3.87 5.29
C ILE A 40 -11.77 -3.36 5.69
N LYS A 41 -11.92 -2.77 6.88
CA LYS A 41 -13.19 -2.20 7.34
C LYS A 41 -13.69 -1.11 6.38
N GLN A 42 -12.82 -0.18 5.97
CA GLN A 42 -13.16 0.89 5.04
C GLN A 42 -13.58 0.36 3.66
N LEU A 43 -12.92 -0.67 3.15
CA LEU A 43 -13.33 -1.35 1.91
C LEU A 43 -14.71 -2.02 2.05
N LEU A 44 -14.96 -2.74 3.15
CA LEU A 44 -16.24 -3.38 3.42
C LEU A 44 -17.38 -2.35 3.57
N GLU A 45 -17.14 -1.24 4.26
CA GLU A 45 -18.07 -0.11 4.38
C GLU A 45 -18.42 0.50 3.02
N ALA A 46 -17.47 0.51 2.08
CA ALA A 46 -17.68 0.96 0.71
C ALA A 46 -18.33 -0.10 -0.21
N GLY A 47 -18.75 -1.26 0.35
CA GLY A 47 -19.41 -2.33 -0.38
C GLY A 47 -18.46 -3.18 -1.23
N VAL A 48 -17.17 -3.19 -0.91
CA VAL A 48 -16.16 -4.08 -1.52
C VAL A 48 -16.09 -5.35 -0.67
N GLU A 49 -16.81 -6.38 -1.07
CA GLU A 49 -16.95 -7.62 -0.29
C GLU A 49 -15.86 -8.66 -0.56
N GLU A 50 -15.22 -8.62 -1.73
CA GLU A 50 -14.18 -9.56 -2.13
C GLU A 50 -12.81 -8.88 -1.99
N ILE A 51 -12.06 -9.27 -0.95
CA ILE A 51 -10.77 -8.66 -0.61
C ILE A 51 -9.70 -9.76 -0.58
N HIS A 52 -8.65 -9.56 -1.38
CA HIS A 52 -7.49 -10.43 -1.47
C HIS A 52 -6.30 -9.73 -0.82
N VAL A 53 -5.61 -10.41 0.10
CA VAL A 53 -4.43 -9.88 0.77
C VAL A 53 -3.21 -10.69 0.35
N VAL A 54 -2.26 -10.04 -0.33
CA VAL A 54 -1.01 -10.68 -0.75
C VAL A 54 -0.01 -10.58 0.40
N VAL A 55 0.30 -11.73 1.00
CA VAL A 55 1.19 -11.86 2.16
C VAL A 55 2.50 -12.53 1.80
N GLY A 56 3.55 -12.24 2.57
CA GLY A 56 4.91 -12.81 2.35
C GLY A 56 5.69 -12.86 3.65
N TYR A 57 6.32 -11.75 4.02
CA TYR A 57 7.04 -11.63 5.28
C TYR A 57 6.12 -11.86 6.48
N MET A 58 6.50 -12.80 7.35
CA MET A 58 5.70 -13.21 8.53
C MET A 58 4.22 -13.43 8.20
N LYS A 59 3.95 -14.10 7.09
CA LYS A 59 2.59 -14.31 6.56
C LYS A 59 1.62 -14.90 7.59
N GLU A 60 2.10 -15.69 8.52
CA GLU A 60 1.31 -16.30 9.60
C GLU A 60 0.65 -15.27 10.53
N LYS A 61 1.21 -14.06 10.63
CA LYS A 61 0.63 -12.96 11.39
C LYS A 61 -0.66 -12.40 10.78
N PHE A 62 -0.95 -12.73 9.52
CA PHE A 62 -2.15 -12.29 8.80
C PHE A 62 -3.25 -13.36 8.74
N PHE A 63 -3.00 -14.62 9.13
CA PHE A 63 -3.96 -15.73 8.95
C PHE A 63 -5.29 -15.49 9.65
N TYR A 64 -5.30 -14.80 10.78
CA TYR A 64 -6.53 -14.47 11.50
C TYR A 64 -7.51 -13.58 10.71
N LEU A 65 -7.02 -12.87 9.67
CA LEU A 65 -7.87 -11.99 8.86
C LEU A 65 -8.90 -12.78 8.04
N GLU A 66 -8.61 -14.02 7.65
CA GLU A 66 -9.55 -14.88 6.92
C GLU A 66 -10.79 -15.19 7.80
N GLU A 67 -10.57 -15.59 9.06
CA GLU A 67 -11.66 -15.87 9.99
C GLU A 67 -12.40 -14.59 10.40
N LYS A 68 -11.65 -13.51 10.66
CA LYS A 68 -12.21 -12.28 11.24
C LYS A 68 -13.00 -11.44 10.22
N TYR A 69 -12.55 -11.39 8.96
CA TYR A 69 -13.08 -10.50 7.94
C TYR A 69 -13.53 -11.19 6.65
N GLY A 70 -13.31 -12.48 6.50
CA GLY A 70 -13.64 -13.23 5.29
C GLY A 70 -12.77 -12.87 4.08
N VAL A 71 -11.58 -12.33 4.29
CA VAL A 71 -10.64 -12.03 3.21
C VAL A 71 -9.95 -13.29 2.71
N HIS A 72 -9.36 -13.24 1.51
CA HIS A 72 -8.59 -14.35 0.93
C HIS A 72 -7.11 -14.03 0.95
N LEU A 73 -6.29 -14.89 1.56
CA LEU A 73 -4.85 -14.72 1.59
C LEU A 73 -4.19 -15.36 0.36
N ILE A 74 -3.31 -14.60 -0.30
CA ILE A 74 -2.48 -15.06 -1.42
C ILE A 74 -1.03 -14.99 -0.99
N VAL A 75 -0.30 -16.11 -1.07
CA VAL A 75 1.08 -16.16 -0.59
C VAL A 75 2.06 -15.84 -1.72
N ASN A 76 2.85 -14.78 -1.55
CA ASN A 76 4.04 -14.50 -2.34
C ASN A 76 5.28 -15.10 -1.64
N ASN A 77 5.75 -16.25 -2.10
CA ASN A 77 6.93 -16.91 -1.52
C ASN A 77 8.26 -16.27 -1.92
N THR A 78 8.28 -15.41 -2.93
CA THR A 78 9.48 -14.73 -3.44
C THR A 78 9.59 -13.26 -3.02
N PHE A 79 8.81 -12.85 -2.02
CA PHE A 79 8.72 -11.47 -1.53
C PHE A 79 10.07 -10.84 -1.15
N ALA A 80 11.06 -11.66 -0.80
CA ALA A 80 12.40 -11.19 -0.40
C ALA A 80 13.30 -10.83 -1.59
N GLU A 81 12.97 -11.34 -2.78
CA GLU A 81 13.79 -11.25 -3.98
C GLU A 81 13.12 -10.41 -5.08
N LYS A 82 11.80 -10.17 -4.96
CA LYS A 82 10.97 -9.55 -5.98
C LYS A 82 10.29 -8.28 -5.47
N GLY A 83 10.04 -7.33 -6.39
CA GLY A 83 9.30 -6.10 -6.10
C GLY A 83 7.80 -6.33 -5.91
N ASN A 84 7.07 -5.23 -5.63
CA ASN A 84 5.62 -5.31 -5.42
C ASN A 84 4.83 -5.65 -6.70
N LEU A 85 5.42 -5.44 -7.89
CA LEU A 85 4.84 -5.91 -9.15
C LEU A 85 4.61 -7.43 -9.11
N TYR A 86 5.56 -8.20 -8.57
CA TYR A 86 5.39 -9.64 -8.44
C TYR A 86 4.29 -10.03 -7.45
N SER A 87 4.05 -9.21 -6.43
CA SER A 87 2.89 -9.37 -5.55
C SER A 87 1.56 -9.17 -6.30
N LEU A 88 1.47 -8.21 -7.23
CA LEU A 88 0.33 -8.10 -8.13
C LEU A 88 0.24 -9.26 -9.13
N TYR A 89 1.38 -9.74 -9.61
CA TYR A 89 1.41 -10.88 -10.53
C TYR A 89 0.86 -12.16 -9.90
N VAL A 90 1.16 -12.46 -8.64
CA VAL A 90 0.58 -13.64 -7.98
C VAL A 90 -0.93 -13.49 -7.73
N ALA A 91 -1.44 -12.26 -7.64
CA ALA A 91 -2.85 -11.94 -7.50
C ALA A 91 -3.56 -11.63 -8.84
N ARG A 92 -2.90 -11.77 -9.98
CA ARG A 92 -3.37 -11.28 -11.29
C ARG A 92 -4.72 -11.82 -11.74
N GLU A 93 -5.08 -13.03 -11.33
CA GLU A 93 -6.36 -13.66 -11.69
C GLU A 93 -7.56 -12.91 -11.06
N TYR A 94 -7.33 -12.15 -10.01
CA TYR A 94 -8.35 -11.37 -9.30
C TYR A 94 -8.44 -9.92 -9.78
N LEU A 95 -7.59 -9.52 -10.73
CA LEU A 95 -7.64 -8.16 -11.28
C LEU A 95 -8.83 -8.03 -12.25
N ALA A 96 -9.79 -7.21 -11.86
CA ALA A 96 -11.00 -6.88 -12.61
C ALA A 96 -11.36 -5.39 -12.37
N ASN A 97 -12.45 -5.09 -11.68
CA ASN A 97 -12.74 -3.76 -11.13
C ASN A 97 -12.15 -3.68 -9.72
N THR A 98 -10.84 -3.41 -9.62
CA THR A 98 -10.02 -3.73 -8.45
C THR A 98 -9.38 -2.49 -7.84
N TYR A 99 -9.56 -2.29 -6.53
CA TYR A 99 -8.72 -1.40 -5.75
C TYR A 99 -7.38 -2.08 -5.45
N ILE A 100 -6.28 -1.37 -5.73
CA ILE A 100 -4.92 -1.80 -5.39
C ILE A 100 -4.46 -0.94 -4.22
N CYS A 101 -4.17 -1.57 -3.09
CA CYS A 101 -3.78 -0.90 -1.84
C CYS A 101 -2.47 -1.50 -1.31
N CYS A 102 -1.76 -0.74 -0.47
CA CYS A 102 -0.67 -1.25 0.37
C CYS A 102 -1.12 -1.28 1.83
N ALA A 103 -0.78 -2.34 2.55
CA ALA A 103 -1.26 -2.61 3.90
C ALA A 103 -0.78 -1.61 4.96
N ASP A 104 0.20 -0.79 4.63
CA ASP A 104 0.88 0.14 5.51
C ASP A 104 0.43 1.60 5.40
N HIS A 105 -0.57 1.89 4.56
CA HIS A 105 -1.20 3.20 4.49
C HIS A 105 -2.26 3.39 5.58
N TYR A 106 -2.34 4.62 6.10
CA TYR A 106 -3.40 5.05 6.99
C TYR A 106 -4.31 6.03 6.26
N PHE A 107 -5.53 5.63 5.95
CA PHE A 107 -6.56 6.49 5.38
C PHE A 107 -7.33 7.16 6.52
N VAL A 108 -7.23 8.50 6.63
CA VAL A 108 -7.91 9.27 7.69
C VAL A 108 -9.42 9.13 7.55
N ASP A 109 -9.92 9.46 6.37
CA ASP A 109 -11.30 9.22 5.97
C ASP A 109 -11.37 8.03 5.01
N ASN A 110 -12.56 7.48 4.79
CA ASN A 110 -12.73 6.35 3.89
C ASN A 110 -12.72 6.82 2.42
N PRO A 111 -11.62 6.58 1.66
CA PRO A 111 -11.49 7.08 0.29
C PRO A 111 -12.28 6.22 -0.72
N PHE A 112 -12.84 5.10 -0.30
CA PHE A 112 -13.52 4.11 -1.15
C PHE A 112 -15.03 4.34 -1.25
N ILE A 113 -15.62 5.16 -0.36
CA ILE A 113 -17.07 5.45 -0.32
C ILE A 113 -17.49 6.31 -1.52
N GLU A 114 -16.61 7.21 -1.96
CA GLU A 114 -16.94 8.14 -3.04
C GLU A 114 -16.92 7.47 -4.41
N GLU A 115 -17.94 7.80 -5.20
CA GLU A 115 -18.12 7.57 -6.63
C GLU A 115 -17.78 6.15 -7.17
N ASN A 116 -18.61 5.71 -8.08
CA ASN A 116 -18.43 4.47 -8.82
C ASN A 116 -17.50 4.72 -10.02
N PRO A 117 -16.17 4.48 -9.91
CA PRO A 117 -15.21 4.81 -10.97
C PRO A 117 -15.21 3.78 -12.11
N LEU A 118 -16.28 3.01 -12.30
CA LEU A 118 -16.32 1.88 -13.23
C LEU A 118 -15.89 2.21 -14.67
N ASN A 119 -15.97 3.48 -15.06
CA ASN A 119 -15.68 3.91 -16.42
C ASN A 119 -14.21 4.28 -16.67
N TYR A 120 -13.41 4.48 -15.63
CA TYR A 120 -12.00 4.86 -15.75
C TYR A 120 -11.15 4.29 -14.63
N SER A 121 -9.88 4.13 -14.90
CA SER A 121 -8.89 3.73 -13.88
C SER A 121 -8.16 4.96 -13.37
N TYR A 122 -7.84 4.99 -12.08
CA TYR A 122 -7.14 6.13 -11.50
C TYR A 122 -6.04 5.73 -10.53
N ARG A 123 -5.12 6.65 -10.30
CA ARG A 123 -4.16 6.63 -9.20
C ARG A 123 -4.47 7.77 -8.24
N ALA A 124 -4.57 7.45 -6.96
CA ALA A 124 -4.63 8.49 -5.94
C ALA A 124 -3.29 9.25 -5.93
N CYS A 125 -3.39 10.56 -5.93
CA CYS A 125 -2.24 11.46 -5.95
C CYS A 125 -2.47 12.61 -4.98
N THR A 126 -1.38 13.20 -4.49
CA THR A 126 -1.41 14.42 -3.69
C THR A 126 -0.33 15.37 -4.16
N PHE A 127 -0.53 16.67 -3.93
CA PHE A 127 0.49 17.67 -4.22
C PHE A 127 1.49 17.75 -3.06
N TYR A 128 2.75 17.47 -3.34
CA TYR A 128 3.85 17.65 -2.40
C TYR A 128 4.51 19.00 -2.60
N GLN A 129 4.66 19.74 -1.51
CA GLN A 129 5.47 20.95 -1.46
C GLN A 129 6.89 20.58 -1.03
N GLY A 130 7.89 21.04 -1.78
CA GLY A 130 9.29 20.70 -1.55
C GLY A 130 9.70 19.39 -2.22
N LYS A 131 10.83 18.83 -1.78
CA LYS A 131 11.38 17.58 -2.32
C LYS A 131 10.69 16.37 -1.71
N PHE A 132 10.45 15.34 -2.51
CA PHE A 132 9.89 14.07 -2.09
C PHE A 132 10.57 12.89 -2.85
N ARG A 133 10.33 11.66 -2.40
CA ARG A 133 10.95 10.43 -2.94
C ARG A 133 9.96 9.51 -3.66
N GLU A 134 8.68 9.71 -3.46
CA GLU A 134 7.58 8.96 -4.07
C GLU A 134 7.59 9.11 -5.60
N PHE A 135 6.69 8.41 -6.30
CA PHE A 135 6.55 8.54 -7.74
C PHE A 135 5.83 9.85 -8.09
N GLY A 136 6.58 10.82 -8.63
CA GLY A 136 6.04 12.05 -9.18
C GLY A 136 5.32 11.79 -10.50
N VAL A 137 4.28 12.59 -10.79
CA VAL A 137 3.50 12.46 -12.02
C VAL A 137 3.34 13.78 -12.74
N ALA A 138 3.51 13.75 -14.09
CA ALA A 138 2.96 14.75 -14.98
C ALA A 138 1.64 14.26 -15.57
N TYR A 139 0.72 15.17 -15.85
CA TYR A 139 -0.60 14.83 -16.38
C TYR A 139 -1.11 15.92 -17.35
N SER A 140 -2.03 15.52 -18.22
CA SER A 140 -2.68 16.42 -19.18
C SER A 140 -3.82 17.21 -18.54
N ASP A 141 -4.37 18.20 -19.28
CA ASP A 141 -5.57 18.95 -18.87
C ASP A 141 -6.79 18.03 -18.63
N ALA A 142 -6.81 16.84 -19.22
CA ALA A 142 -7.83 15.81 -18.97
C ALA A 142 -7.53 14.93 -17.75
N MET A 143 -6.56 15.31 -16.91
CA MET A 143 -6.11 14.57 -15.72
C MET A 143 -5.54 13.18 -16.01
N VAL A 144 -5.14 12.87 -17.24
CA VAL A 144 -4.48 11.60 -17.60
C VAL A 144 -2.99 11.71 -17.32
N ILE A 145 -2.42 10.73 -16.61
CA ILE A 145 -0.97 10.65 -16.34
C ILE A 145 -0.23 10.48 -17.68
N THR A 146 0.74 11.35 -17.92
CA THR A 146 1.56 11.39 -19.15
C THR A 146 3.03 11.05 -18.92
N ASP A 147 3.50 11.19 -17.69
CA ASP A 147 4.86 10.83 -17.29
C ASP A 147 4.91 10.44 -15.81
N VAL A 148 5.88 9.57 -15.45
CA VAL A 148 6.13 9.12 -14.07
C VAL A 148 7.64 9.21 -13.82
N SER A 149 8.02 9.93 -12.76
CA SER A 149 9.40 10.06 -12.30
C SER A 149 9.59 9.49 -10.90
N VAL A 150 10.79 9.03 -10.57
CA VAL A 150 11.15 8.68 -9.19
C VAL A 150 11.61 9.92 -8.46
N GLY A 151 10.89 10.32 -7.43
CA GLY A 151 11.10 11.58 -6.71
C GLY A 151 10.66 12.81 -7.52
N GLY A 152 10.69 13.96 -6.85
CA GLY A 152 10.32 15.22 -7.46
C GLY A 152 10.43 16.39 -6.50
N MET A 153 9.91 17.54 -6.94
CA MET A 153 9.82 18.78 -6.17
C MET A 153 8.62 19.61 -6.63
N ASP A 154 7.81 20.06 -5.69
CA ASP A 154 6.66 20.96 -5.92
C ASP A 154 5.72 20.44 -7.03
N GLN A 155 5.35 19.16 -6.97
CA GLN A 155 4.48 18.55 -7.97
C GLN A 155 3.56 17.46 -7.38
N MET A 156 2.65 16.97 -8.20
CA MET A 156 1.82 15.81 -7.87
C MET A 156 2.66 14.55 -7.77
N ALA A 157 2.37 13.72 -6.76
CA ALA A 157 2.96 12.40 -6.59
C ALA A 157 1.89 11.36 -6.26
N MET A 158 2.18 10.12 -6.62
CA MET A 158 1.35 8.96 -6.31
C MET A 158 1.34 8.70 -4.81
N VAL A 159 0.16 8.45 -4.23
CA VAL A 159 -0.03 8.11 -2.82
C VAL A 159 -1.16 7.10 -2.63
N GLY A 160 -1.08 6.28 -1.60
CA GLY A 160 -2.19 5.42 -1.21
C GLY A 160 -2.57 4.38 -2.25
N HIS A 161 -3.78 4.45 -2.77
CA HIS A 161 -4.38 3.40 -3.59
C HIS A 161 -4.50 3.76 -5.07
N ALA A 162 -4.72 2.73 -5.90
CA ALA A 162 -5.19 2.87 -7.27
C ALA A 162 -6.52 2.13 -7.46
N TYR A 163 -7.25 2.48 -8.50
CA TYR A 163 -8.38 1.70 -8.97
C TYR A 163 -8.18 1.35 -10.44
N PHE A 164 -8.25 0.07 -10.72
CA PHE A 164 -8.18 -0.49 -12.07
C PHE A 164 -9.58 -0.96 -12.48
N ASN A 165 -10.12 -0.42 -13.56
CA ASN A 165 -11.33 -0.98 -14.14
C ASN A 165 -10.99 -2.26 -14.91
N GLU A 166 -12.02 -3.01 -15.32
CA GLU A 166 -11.88 -4.30 -16.01
C GLU A 166 -11.00 -4.23 -17.27
N SER A 167 -11.16 -3.18 -18.08
CA SER A 167 -10.37 -2.99 -19.29
C SER A 167 -8.89 -2.73 -19.00
N PHE A 168 -8.59 -1.90 -18.03
CA PHE A 168 -7.21 -1.63 -17.59
C PHE A 168 -6.60 -2.90 -16.99
N SER A 169 -7.31 -3.57 -16.09
CA SER A 169 -6.88 -4.81 -15.44
C SER A 169 -6.52 -5.89 -16.46
N ALA A 170 -7.35 -6.09 -17.48
CA ALA A 170 -7.08 -7.06 -18.53
C ALA A 170 -5.80 -6.76 -19.32
N LYS A 171 -5.58 -5.48 -19.68
CA LYS A 171 -4.35 -5.05 -20.37
C LYS A 171 -3.12 -5.17 -19.45
N PHE A 172 -3.21 -4.69 -18.21
CA PHE A 172 -2.12 -4.72 -17.25
C PHE A 172 -1.69 -6.17 -16.96
N ARG A 173 -2.66 -7.08 -16.75
CA ARG A 173 -2.40 -8.51 -16.58
C ARG A 173 -1.69 -9.10 -17.81
N ASN A 174 -2.16 -8.81 -19.01
CA ASN A 174 -1.55 -9.32 -20.24
C ASN A 174 -0.08 -8.87 -20.37
N TYR A 175 0.25 -7.60 -20.06
CA TYR A 175 1.64 -7.13 -20.06
C TYR A 175 2.47 -7.81 -18.98
N MET A 176 1.95 -7.99 -17.77
CA MET A 176 2.66 -8.72 -16.72
C MET A 176 2.97 -10.15 -17.15
N GLU A 177 2.01 -10.89 -17.72
CA GLU A 177 2.20 -12.28 -18.18
C GLU A 177 3.24 -12.40 -19.31
N GLN A 178 3.35 -11.40 -20.17
CA GLN A 178 4.33 -11.39 -21.25
C GLN A 178 5.74 -10.99 -20.80
N GLU A 179 5.86 -10.27 -19.72
CA GLU A 179 7.11 -9.59 -19.36
C GLU A 179 7.71 -9.99 -18.02
N ILE A 180 6.94 -10.62 -17.12
CA ILE A 180 7.39 -10.88 -15.73
C ILE A 180 8.69 -11.67 -15.64
N ASP A 181 8.95 -12.57 -16.60
CA ASP A 181 10.17 -13.39 -16.67
C ASP A 181 11.35 -12.67 -17.34
N ARG A 182 11.14 -11.46 -17.89
CA ARG A 182 12.24 -10.66 -18.45
C ARG A 182 13.14 -10.16 -17.34
N PHE A 183 14.42 -9.97 -17.67
CA PHE A 183 15.43 -9.51 -16.73
C PHE A 183 14.98 -8.26 -15.94
N ARG A 184 14.98 -8.37 -14.62
CA ARG A 184 14.58 -7.35 -13.62
C ARG A 184 13.13 -6.87 -13.66
N VAL A 185 12.26 -7.37 -14.48
CA VAL A 185 10.85 -6.92 -14.49
C VAL A 185 10.17 -7.31 -13.18
N ALA A 186 10.35 -8.53 -12.72
CA ALA A 186 9.77 -8.99 -11.46
C ALA A 186 10.32 -8.24 -10.20
N ASP A 187 11.42 -7.50 -10.34
CA ASP A 187 12.04 -6.74 -9.24
C ASP A 187 11.48 -5.31 -9.12
N MET A 188 10.64 -4.90 -10.07
CA MET A 188 10.08 -3.54 -10.14
C MET A 188 8.96 -3.32 -9.14
N PHE A 189 8.71 -2.03 -8.86
CA PHE A 189 7.42 -1.59 -8.39
C PHE A 189 6.41 -1.59 -9.55
N TRP A 190 5.13 -1.82 -9.25
CA TRP A 190 4.09 -1.83 -10.28
C TRP A 190 3.92 -0.45 -10.95
N GLU A 191 4.24 0.63 -10.23
CA GLU A 191 4.28 1.99 -10.74
C GLU A 191 5.35 2.18 -11.81
N GLU A 192 6.54 1.59 -11.62
CA GLU A 192 7.62 1.59 -12.61
C GLU A 192 7.24 0.77 -13.86
N PHE A 193 6.56 -0.35 -13.64
CA PHE A 193 6.05 -1.17 -14.75
C PHE A 193 4.96 -0.43 -15.52
N TYR A 194 4.03 0.23 -14.82
CA TYR A 194 3.04 1.10 -15.44
C TYR A 194 3.69 2.22 -16.26
N ALA A 195 4.72 2.88 -15.73
CA ALA A 195 5.45 3.94 -16.42
C ALA A 195 6.03 3.50 -17.78
N LYS A 196 6.39 2.24 -17.94
CA LYS A 196 6.85 1.69 -19.22
C LYS A 196 5.74 1.51 -20.26
N HIS A 197 4.50 1.50 -19.84
CA HIS A 197 3.32 1.21 -20.65
C HIS A 197 2.31 2.38 -20.70
N LEU A 198 2.75 3.61 -20.44
CA LEU A 198 1.90 4.82 -20.38
C LEU A 198 1.07 5.05 -21.67
N LYS A 199 1.58 4.61 -22.83
CA LYS A 199 0.88 4.79 -24.12
C LYS A 199 -0.33 3.88 -24.26
N GLU A 200 -0.29 2.71 -23.64
CA GLU A 200 -1.29 1.64 -23.75
C GLU A 200 -2.20 1.57 -22.52
N LEU A 201 -1.71 2.07 -21.39
CA LEU A 201 -2.36 2.05 -20.09
C LEU A 201 -2.62 3.46 -19.62
N SER A 202 -3.87 3.87 -19.48
CA SER A 202 -4.23 5.21 -19.04
C SER A 202 -4.76 5.17 -17.61
N LEU A 203 -4.06 5.84 -16.69
CA LEU A 203 -4.56 6.17 -15.34
C LEU A 203 -4.85 7.66 -15.26
N TYR A 204 -5.96 7.99 -14.62
CA TYR A 204 -6.29 9.36 -14.27
C TYR A 204 -5.68 9.73 -12.92
N VAL A 205 -5.29 10.97 -12.75
CA VAL A 205 -4.97 11.53 -11.43
C VAL A 205 -6.29 11.72 -10.68
N LYS A 206 -6.42 11.13 -9.50
CA LYS A 206 -7.44 11.46 -8.52
C LYS A 206 -6.76 12.13 -7.34
N GLU A 207 -6.99 13.44 -7.22
CA GLU A 207 -6.33 14.24 -6.19
C GLU A 207 -6.98 14.02 -4.83
N PHE A 208 -6.13 13.85 -3.80
CA PHE A 208 -6.48 13.80 -2.40
C PHE A 208 -5.70 14.86 -1.62
N ASP A 209 -6.30 15.37 -0.55
CA ASP A 209 -5.57 16.23 0.39
C ASP A 209 -4.38 15.48 0.99
N ASN A 210 -3.26 16.17 1.17
CA ASN A 210 -2.01 15.59 1.69
C ASN A 210 -2.11 15.04 3.13
N ARG A 211 -3.23 15.28 3.81
CA ARG A 211 -3.53 14.76 5.16
C ARG A 211 -4.54 13.61 5.15
N SER A 212 -5.11 13.29 3.99
CA SER A 212 -6.14 12.24 3.87
C SER A 212 -5.56 10.84 3.83
N ILE A 213 -4.36 10.69 3.25
CA ILE A 213 -3.67 9.42 3.06
C ILE A 213 -2.26 9.57 3.60
N LEU A 214 -1.94 8.81 4.62
CA LEU A 214 -0.63 8.88 5.28
C LEU A 214 0.15 7.60 4.99
N GLU A 215 1.38 7.78 4.54
CA GLU A 215 2.40 6.76 4.41
C GLU A 215 3.55 7.14 5.35
N PHE A 216 3.91 6.22 6.24
CA PHE A 216 4.96 6.47 7.21
C PHE A 216 6.28 5.91 6.69
N GLU A 217 7.30 6.75 6.60
CA GLU A 217 8.65 6.40 6.13
C GLU A 217 9.50 5.74 7.21
N GLY A 218 9.21 6.05 8.48
CA GLY A 218 9.95 5.55 9.62
C GLY A 218 9.17 5.61 10.92
N ILE A 219 9.83 5.17 11.99
CA ILE A 219 9.25 5.12 13.34
C ILE A 219 8.92 6.53 13.84
N GLU A 220 9.76 7.51 13.51
CA GLU A 220 9.56 8.88 13.96
C GLU A 220 8.31 9.52 13.39
N ASP A 221 7.97 9.23 12.11
CA ASP A 221 6.72 9.70 11.50
C ASP A 221 5.50 9.12 12.24
N LEU A 222 5.57 7.83 12.60
CA LEU A 222 4.53 7.19 13.40
C LEU A 222 4.40 7.83 14.77
N ARG A 223 5.50 8.14 15.46
CA ARG A 223 5.50 8.78 16.78
C ARG A 223 4.95 10.20 16.72
N GLN A 224 5.27 10.96 15.66
CA GLN A 224 4.72 12.30 15.46
C GLN A 224 3.21 12.26 15.21
N PHE A 225 2.74 11.26 14.48
CA PHE A 225 1.31 11.09 14.20
C PHE A 225 0.55 10.49 15.38
N ASP A 226 1.13 9.50 16.05
CA ASP A 226 0.56 8.80 17.21
C ASP A 226 1.54 8.82 18.39
N SER A 227 1.37 9.76 19.30
CA SER A 227 2.23 9.91 20.48
C SER A 227 2.20 8.69 21.41
N GLU A 228 1.18 7.84 21.29
CA GLU A 228 1.05 6.61 22.08
C GLU A 228 1.53 5.35 21.32
N PHE A 229 2.08 5.52 20.10
CA PHE A 229 2.50 4.39 19.26
C PHE A 229 3.43 3.42 19.99
N LEU A 230 4.46 3.91 20.68
CA LEU A 230 5.42 3.07 21.40
C LEU A 230 4.81 2.31 22.59
N LEU A 231 3.72 2.84 23.17
CA LEU A 231 2.97 2.16 24.24
C LEU A 231 2.06 1.08 23.67
N ASN A 232 1.51 1.29 22.47
CA ASN A 232 0.48 0.48 21.85
C ASN A 232 1.02 -0.54 20.85
N VAL A 233 2.30 -0.44 20.45
CA VAL A 233 2.88 -1.31 19.42
C VAL A 233 3.07 -2.75 19.88
N ASP A 234 3.01 -3.00 21.20
CA ASP A 234 3.13 -4.33 21.81
C ASP A 234 4.41 -5.06 21.31
N SER A 235 5.57 -4.52 21.68
CA SER A 235 6.88 -5.03 21.29
C SER A 235 7.64 -5.59 22.48
N ASP A 236 7.99 -6.87 22.41
CA ASP A 236 8.83 -7.54 23.42
C ASP A 236 10.24 -6.94 23.44
N ILE A 237 10.77 -6.55 22.29
CA ILE A 237 12.09 -5.94 22.18
C ILE A 237 12.10 -4.62 22.95
N ILE A 238 11.13 -3.74 22.72
CA ILE A 238 11.02 -2.45 23.41
C ILE A 238 10.81 -2.67 24.92
N SER A 239 9.93 -3.58 25.30
CA SER A 239 9.67 -3.94 26.70
C SER A 239 10.95 -4.41 27.42
N ASN A 240 11.76 -5.24 26.76
CA ASN A 240 13.04 -5.70 27.28
C ASN A 240 14.05 -4.55 27.42
N ILE A 241 14.17 -3.67 26.41
CA ILE A 241 15.04 -2.48 26.46
C ILE A 241 14.63 -1.59 27.63
N CYS A 242 13.34 -1.28 27.78
CA CYS A 242 12.81 -0.46 28.86
C CYS A 242 13.11 -1.08 30.24
N SER A 243 12.97 -2.39 30.36
CA SER A 243 13.29 -3.11 31.60
C SER A 243 14.76 -2.96 32.00
N VAL A 244 15.68 -3.06 31.03
CA VAL A 244 17.13 -2.94 31.26
C VAL A 244 17.50 -1.51 31.59
N LEU A 245 16.98 -0.54 30.85
CA LEU A 245 17.29 0.88 31.00
C LEU A 245 16.50 1.56 32.12
N LYS A 246 15.47 0.90 32.66
CA LYS A 246 14.52 1.44 33.67
C LYS A 246 13.87 2.74 33.19
N CYS A 247 13.43 2.76 31.96
CA CYS A 247 12.75 3.89 31.31
C CYS A 247 11.37 3.48 30.74
N ASN A 248 10.55 4.45 30.39
CA ASN A 248 9.31 4.21 29.65
C ASN A 248 9.58 4.11 28.15
N PRO A 249 8.73 3.40 27.37
CA PRO A 249 8.88 3.33 25.92
C PRO A 249 9.02 4.68 25.22
N ASN A 250 8.28 5.70 25.66
CA ASN A 250 8.32 7.04 25.08
C ASN A 250 9.61 7.83 25.38
N GLU A 251 10.45 7.33 26.29
CA GLU A 251 11.76 7.94 26.63
C GLU A 251 12.91 7.36 25.77
N ILE A 252 12.61 6.31 24.96
CA ILE A 252 13.58 5.75 24.02
C ILE A 252 13.65 6.68 22.81
N ASN A 253 14.80 7.30 22.60
CA ASN A 253 15.13 8.06 21.39
C ASN A 253 16.09 7.22 20.53
N GLU A 254 16.06 7.45 19.20
CA GLU A 254 17.02 6.86 18.27
C GLU A 254 18.46 7.22 18.60
#